data_479629cd54832e77d583527f945b08ea
#
_entry.id   479629cd54832e77d583527f945b08ea
#
_cell.length_a   1.000
_cell.length_b   1.000
_cell.length_c   1.000
_cell.angle_alpha   90.00
_cell.angle_beta   90.00
_cell.angle_gamma   90.00
#
_symmetry.space_group_name_H-M   'P 1'
#
loop_
_entity.id
_entity.type
_entity.pdbx_description
1 polymer ?
#
loop_
_entity_poly.entity_id
_entity_poly.type
_entity_poly.pdbx_seq_one_letter_code
_entity_poly.pdbx_strand_id
1 'polypeptide(L)'
;VAAVTIIMYIYYFFIAVYMGIAVAAAPIVSYNVGSGNYEKIKETTRYSFITIAISSVLILAISLLYGREIIHLFVGDGNVFHLTWDALKLFSPVFLFIGLNVFLSGYFTALGNGFISALISSLRSLILVVLFILILPKLLGVSGVWMTMPMAEAVTIFIAVYLYRAYGKSYIKETVRSS
;
A
#
# COMPACT_ATOMS: atom_id res chain seq x y z
N VAL A 1 2.04 -23.66 -5.02
CA VAL A 1 2.31 -22.70 -6.11
C VAL A 1 1.01 -22.04 -6.56
N ALA A 2 -0.04 -22.78 -6.97
CA ALA A 2 -1.29 -22.22 -7.51
C ALA A 2 -1.96 -21.17 -6.59
N ALA A 3 -2.13 -21.45 -5.29
CA ALA A 3 -2.73 -20.52 -4.34
C ALA A 3 -1.97 -19.17 -4.27
N VAL A 4 -0.63 -19.21 -4.30
CA VAL A 4 0.20 -18.00 -4.31
C VAL A 4 -0.06 -17.18 -5.57
N THR A 5 -0.09 -17.85 -6.72
CA THR A 5 -0.33 -17.20 -8.02
C THR A 5 -1.68 -16.47 -8.05
N ILE A 6 -2.74 -17.14 -7.59
CA ILE A 6 -4.10 -16.55 -7.55
C ILE A 6 -4.14 -15.33 -6.64
N ILE A 7 -3.57 -15.43 -5.41
CA ILE A 7 -3.54 -14.30 -4.48
C ILE A 7 -2.72 -13.14 -5.05
N MET A 8 -1.61 -13.40 -5.74
CA MET A 8 -0.82 -12.35 -6.38
C MET A 8 -1.58 -11.67 -7.53
N TYR A 9 -2.38 -12.40 -8.32
CA TYR A 9 -3.24 -11.76 -9.33
C TYR A 9 -4.30 -10.86 -8.70
N ILE A 10 -4.97 -11.30 -7.63
CA ILE A 10 -5.92 -10.48 -6.87
C ILE A 10 -5.21 -9.23 -6.32
N TYR A 11 -4.03 -9.41 -5.73
CA TYR A 11 -3.21 -8.35 -5.19
C TYR A 11 -2.82 -7.31 -6.25
N TYR A 12 -2.27 -7.75 -7.41
CA TYR A 12 -1.86 -6.84 -8.47
C TYR A 12 -3.03 -6.12 -9.12
N PHE A 13 -4.19 -6.75 -9.21
CA PHE A 13 -5.40 -6.11 -9.69
C PHE A 13 -5.80 -4.94 -8.78
N PHE A 14 -5.82 -5.16 -7.47
CA PHE A 14 -6.22 -4.12 -6.53
C PHE A 14 -5.16 -3.04 -6.29
N ILE A 15 -3.87 -3.39 -6.33
CA ILE A 15 -2.81 -2.39 -6.18
C ILE A 15 -2.80 -1.38 -7.34
N ALA A 16 -3.28 -1.77 -8.53
CA ALA A 16 -3.41 -0.86 -9.66
C ALA A 16 -4.31 0.34 -9.36
N VAL A 17 -5.34 0.17 -8.54
CA VAL A 17 -6.22 1.26 -8.08
C VAL A 17 -5.43 2.30 -7.27
N TYR A 18 -4.63 1.84 -6.31
CA TYR A 18 -3.80 2.73 -5.47
C TYR A 18 -2.68 3.41 -6.25
N MET A 19 -2.08 2.68 -7.19
CA MET A 19 -1.08 3.24 -8.11
C MET A 19 -1.70 4.34 -8.99
N GLY A 20 -2.92 4.11 -9.50
CA GLY A 20 -3.66 5.12 -10.26
C GLY A 20 -3.88 6.41 -9.47
N ILE A 21 -4.29 6.31 -8.19
CA ILE A 21 -4.48 7.47 -7.31
C ILE A 21 -3.14 8.20 -7.08
N ALA A 22 -2.06 7.47 -6.79
CA ALA A 22 -0.75 8.06 -6.54
C ALA A 22 -0.19 8.77 -7.79
N VAL A 23 -0.30 8.13 -8.96
CA VAL A 23 0.15 8.68 -10.24
C VAL A 23 -0.66 9.91 -10.64
N ALA A 24 -1.97 9.92 -10.42
CA ALA A 24 -2.83 11.08 -10.70
C ALA A 24 -2.52 12.28 -9.77
N ALA A 25 -2.21 12.03 -8.50
CA ALA A 25 -1.91 13.07 -7.54
C ALA A 25 -0.49 13.67 -7.71
N ALA A 26 0.48 12.88 -8.16
CA ALA A 26 1.89 13.28 -8.23
C ALA A 26 2.14 14.56 -9.05
N PRO A 27 1.64 14.74 -10.29
CA PRO A 27 1.85 15.96 -11.06
C PRO A 27 1.17 17.17 -10.42
N ILE A 28 0.00 16.98 -9.78
CA ILE A 28 -0.70 18.08 -9.10
C ILE A 28 0.13 18.57 -7.91
N VAL A 29 0.65 17.64 -7.10
CA VAL A 29 1.52 17.96 -5.96
C VAL A 29 2.80 18.64 -6.45
N SER A 30 3.51 18.05 -7.41
CA SER A 30 4.78 18.56 -7.93
C SER A 30 4.63 19.97 -8.53
N TYR A 31 3.61 20.21 -9.35
CA TYR A 31 3.34 21.53 -9.92
C TYR A 31 3.08 22.60 -8.83
N ASN A 32 2.26 22.23 -7.82
CA ASN A 32 1.90 23.17 -6.76
C ASN A 32 3.04 23.40 -5.73
N VAL A 33 4.00 22.49 -5.65
CA VAL A 33 5.27 22.73 -4.92
C VAL A 33 6.05 23.84 -5.61
N GLY A 34 6.25 23.75 -6.94
CA GLY A 34 6.98 24.76 -7.70
C GLY A 34 6.29 26.13 -7.74
N SER A 35 4.97 26.17 -7.70
CA SER A 35 4.19 27.43 -7.65
C SER A 35 3.94 27.97 -6.23
N GLY A 36 4.38 27.28 -5.18
CA GLY A 36 4.18 27.69 -3.79
C GLY A 36 2.74 27.61 -3.29
N ASN A 37 1.86 26.89 -3.99
CA ASN A 37 0.44 26.79 -3.64
C ASN A 37 0.16 25.68 -2.61
N TYR A 38 0.37 25.99 -1.33
CA TYR A 38 0.16 25.05 -0.22
C TYR A 38 -1.25 24.52 -0.06
N GLU A 39 -2.24 25.39 -0.27
CA GLU A 39 -3.63 25.00 -0.09
C GLU A 39 -4.01 23.91 -1.07
N LYS A 40 -3.52 24.00 -2.31
CA LYS A 40 -3.79 23.01 -3.34
C LYS A 40 -3.10 21.66 -3.04
N ILE A 41 -1.87 21.69 -2.52
CA ILE A 41 -1.16 20.48 -2.08
C ILE A 41 -1.95 19.78 -0.95
N LYS A 42 -2.38 20.56 0.05
CA LYS A 42 -3.15 20.04 1.18
C LYS A 42 -4.50 19.47 0.75
N GLU A 43 -5.18 20.17 -0.14
CA GLU A 43 -6.47 19.74 -0.72
C GLU A 43 -6.30 18.42 -1.46
N THR A 44 -5.34 18.33 -2.39
CA THR A 44 -5.02 17.13 -3.15
C THR A 44 -4.70 15.95 -2.24
N THR A 45 -3.84 16.17 -1.24
CA THR A 45 -3.46 15.14 -0.27
C THR A 45 -4.66 14.66 0.55
N ARG A 46 -5.53 15.57 0.98
CA ARG A 46 -6.73 15.23 1.74
C ARG A 46 -7.69 14.38 0.92
N TYR A 47 -7.97 14.76 -0.33
CA TYR A 47 -8.84 13.98 -1.21
C TYR A 47 -8.23 12.62 -1.54
N SER A 48 -6.93 12.55 -1.79
CA SER A 48 -6.24 11.28 -1.99
C SER A 48 -6.37 10.36 -0.78
N PHE A 49 -6.18 10.86 0.44
CA PHE A 49 -6.35 10.06 1.65
C PHE A 49 -7.79 9.54 1.81
N ILE A 50 -8.79 10.38 1.57
CA ILE A 50 -10.20 9.98 1.64
C ILE A 50 -10.49 8.90 0.59
N THR A 51 -10.07 9.10 -0.66
CA THR A 51 -10.28 8.14 -1.74
C THR A 51 -9.59 6.81 -1.44
N ILE A 52 -8.36 6.83 -0.95
CA ILE A 52 -7.62 5.62 -0.55
C ILE A 52 -8.33 4.92 0.60
N ALA A 53 -8.77 5.64 1.64
CA ALA A 53 -9.47 5.03 2.77
C ALA A 53 -10.76 4.33 2.33
N ILE A 54 -11.57 4.99 1.49
CA ILE A 54 -12.79 4.41 0.93
C ILE A 54 -12.44 3.19 0.08
N SER A 55 -11.49 3.31 -0.84
CA SER A 55 -11.07 2.20 -1.71
C SER A 55 -10.52 1.03 -0.90
N SER A 56 -9.75 1.27 0.16
CA SER A 56 -9.19 0.23 1.02
C SER A 56 -10.27 -0.58 1.72
N VAL A 57 -11.30 0.09 2.26
CA VAL A 57 -12.43 -0.59 2.90
C VAL A 57 -13.24 -1.37 1.86
N LEU A 58 -13.51 -0.79 0.70
CA LEU A 58 -14.24 -1.45 -0.39
C LEU A 58 -13.48 -2.67 -0.91
N ILE A 59 -12.18 -2.56 -1.15
CA ILE A 59 -11.34 -3.65 -1.65
C ILE A 59 -11.27 -4.78 -0.62
N LEU A 60 -11.10 -4.47 0.67
CA LEU A 60 -11.15 -5.47 1.73
C LEU A 60 -12.51 -6.16 1.77
N ALA A 61 -13.60 -5.40 1.71
CA ALA A 61 -14.95 -5.94 1.70
C ALA A 61 -15.18 -6.86 0.48
N ILE A 62 -14.80 -6.42 -0.72
CA ILE A 62 -14.87 -7.24 -1.94
C ILE A 62 -14.06 -8.52 -1.79
N SER A 63 -12.83 -8.43 -1.27
CA SER A 63 -11.95 -9.58 -1.08
C SER A 63 -12.53 -10.61 -0.11
N LEU A 64 -13.25 -10.17 0.93
CA LEU A 64 -13.84 -11.06 1.92
C LEU A 64 -15.24 -11.55 1.53
N LEU A 65 -16.06 -10.73 0.89
CA LEU A 65 -17.43 -11.08 0.51
C LEU A 65 -17.48 -11.91 -0.79
N TYR A 66 -16.67 -11.51 -1.77
CA TYR A 66 -16.64 -12.12 -3.11
C TYR A 66 -15.35 -12.91 -3.39
N GLY A 67 -14.48 -13.09 -2.39
CA GLY A 67 -13.21 -13.78 -2.56
C GLY A 67 -13.36 -15.24 -2.98
N ARG A 68 -14.43 -15.91 -2.55
CA ARG A 68 -14.74 -17.28 -2.98
C ARG A 68 -15.04 -17.34 -4.47
N GLU A 69 -15.94 -16.49 -4.95
CA GLU A 69 -16.33 -16.37 -6.34
C GLU A 69 -15.14 -16.00 -7.22
N ILE A 70 -14.32 -15.06 -6.75
CA ILE A 70 -13.09 -14.67 -7.47
C ILE A 70 -12.13 -15.85 -7.58
N ILE A 71 -11.93 -16.62 -6.51
CA ILE A 71 -11.04 -17.81 -6.54
C ILE A 71 -11.62 -18.85 -7.48
N HIS A 72 -12.94 -19.06 -7.51
CA HIS A 72 -13.61 -20.00 -8.42
C HIS A 72 -13.37 -19.69 -9.90
N LEU A 73 -13.12 -18.44 -10.29
CA LEU A 73 -12.75 -18.09 -11.67
C LEU A 73 -11.41 -18.69 -12.11
N PHE A 74 -10.55 -19.02 -11.15
CA PHE A 74 -9.20 -19.56 -11.40
C PHE A 74 -9.07 -21.05 -11.15
N VAL A 75 -9.82 -21.58 -10.18
CA VAL A 75 -9.79 -23.01 -9.80
C VAL A 75 -11.19 -23.49 -9.44
N GLY A 76 -11.51 -24.72 -9.82
CA GLY A 76 -12.72 -25.41 -9.37
C GLY A 76 -12.64 -25.80 -7.89
N ASP A 77 -13.71 -26.42 -7.38
CA ASP A 77 -13.75 -26.96 -6.02
C ASP A 77 -12.66 -28.00 -5.77
N GLY A 78 -12.03 -27.91 -4.58
CA GLY A 78 -11.00 -28.85 -4.17
C GLY A 78 -10.02 -28.26 -3.14
N ASN A 79 -8.99 -29.01 -2.83
CA ASN A 79 -7.99 -28.62 -1.82
C ASN A 79 -7.32 -27.28 -2.11
N VAL A 80 -7.06 -26.97 -3.39
CA VAL A 80 -6.45 -25.69 -3.81
C VAL A 80 -7.38 -24.52 -3.51
N PHE A 81 -8.68 -24.67 -3.74
CA PHE A 81 -9.68 -23.67 -3.43
C PHE A 81 -9.69 -23.33 -1.92
N HIS A 82 -9.82 -24.34 -1.06
CA HIS A 82 -9.84 -24.15 0.39
C HIS A 82 -8.56 -23.49 0.91
N LEU A 83 -7.40 -23.99 0.44
CA LEU A 83 -6.11 -23.38 0.80
C LEU A 83 -6.00 -21.91 0.37
N THR A 84 -6.46 -21.61 -0.85
CA THR A 84 -6.42 -20.24 -1.38
C THR A 84 -7.35 -19.31 -0.61
N TRP A 85 -8.54 -19.79 -0.25
CA TRP A 85 -9.49 -19.03 0.53
C TRP A 85 -8.99 -18.71 1.95
N ASP A 86 -8.42 -19.70 2.64
CA ASP A 86 -7.83 -19.48 3.96
C ASP A 86 -6.63 -18.53 3.90
N ALA A 87 -5.81 -18.66 2.87
CA ALA A 87 -4.70 -17.75 2.62
C ALA A 87 -5.17 -16.33 2.30
N LEU A 88 -6.22 -16.16 1.49
CA LEU A 88 -6.76 -14.84 1.15
C LEU A 88 -7.30 -14.10 2.39
N LYS A 89 -7.96 -14.81 3.29
CA LYS A 89 -8.42 -14.22 4.57
C LYS A 89 -7.28 -13.65 5.41
N LEU A 90 -6.15 -14.36 5.47
CA LEU A 90 -4.95 -13.92 6.19
C LEU A 90 -4.21 -12.81 5.47
N PHE A 91 -4.26 -12.79 4.14
CA PHE A 91 -3.56 -11.83 3.30
C PHE A 91 -4.34 -10.51 3.13
N SER A 92 -5.68 -10.56 3.05
CA SER A 92 -6.52 -9.41 2.68
C SER A 92 -6.36 -8.17 3.56
N PRO A 93 -5.97 -8.22 4.86
CA PRO A 93 -5.67 -7.01 5.63
C PRO A 93 -4.60 -6.11 5.00
N VAL A 94 -3.77 -6.62 4.09
CA VAL A 94 -2.79 -5.83 3.32
C VAL A 94 -3.44 -4.65 2.63
N PHE A 95 -4.68 -4.80 2.14
CA PHE A 95 -5.39 -3.77 1.38
C PHE A 95 -5.74 -2.53 2.22
N LEU A 96 -5.78 -2.64 3.55
CA LEU A 96 -6.00 -1.49 4.43
C LEU A 96 -4.79 -0.55 4.50
N PHE A 97 -3.59 -1.07 4.32
CA PHE A 97 -2.35 -0.33 4.59
C PHE A 97 -1.61 0.06 3.31
N ILE A 98 -1.63 -0.81 2.30
CA ILE A 98 -0.81 -0.66 1.09
C ILE A 98 -1.12 0.62 0.32
N GLY A 99 -2.39 1.02 0.24
CA GLY A 99 -2.80 2.21 -0.51
C GLY A 99 -2.15 3.48 0.02
N LEU A 100 -2.13 3.66 1.35
CA LEU A 100 -1.49 4.80 1.98
C LEU A 100 0.04 4.77 1.84
N ASN A 101 0.66 3.60 1.94
CA ASN A 101 2.11 3.45 1.77
C ASN A 101 2.55 3.78 0.34
N VAL A 102 1.81 3.29 -0.66
CA VAL A 102 2.04 3.63 -2.09
C VAL A 102 1.90 5.12 -2.32
N PHE A 103 0.82 5.71 -1.82
CA PHE A 103 0.57 7.14 -1.97
C PHE A 103 1.64 7.98 -1.28
N LEU A 104 2.00 7.69 -0.03
CA LEU A 104 3.01 8.47 0.71
C LEU A 104 4.39 8.39 0.07
N SER A 105 4.77 7.22 -0.46
CA SER A 105 6.00 7.10 -1.25
C SER A 105 5.96 7.99 -2.49
N GLY A 106 4.87 7.93 -3.29
CA GLY A 106 4.65 8.80 -4.45
C GLY A 106 4.59 10.29 -4.10
N TYR A 107 3.97 10.63 -2.98
CA TYR A 107 3.90 11.99 -2.47
C TYR A 107 5.29 12.58 -2.17
N PHE A 108 6.15 11.84 -1.49
CA PHE A 108 7.52 12.31 -1.25
C PHE A 108 8.36 12.39 -2.53
N THR A 109 8.12 11.51 -3.50
CA THR A 109 8.71 11.66 -4.85
C THR A 109 8.27 12.97 -5.50
N ALA A 110 6.97 13.28 -5.46
CA ALA A 110 6.42 14.51 -6.03
C ALA A 110 6.90 15.79 -5.33
N LEU A 111 7.25 15.70 -4.04
CA LEU A 111 7.92 16.77 -3.29
C LEU A 111 9.40 16.93 -3.65
N GLY A 112 10.01 16.01 -4.43
CA GLY A 112 11.45 15.99 -4.70
C GLY A 112 12.29 15.29 -3.61
N ASN A 113 11.65 14.72 -2.58
CA ASN A 113 12.37 13.98 -1.53
C ASN A 113 12.49 12.48 -1.87
N GLY A 114 13.41 12.16 -2.78
CA GLY A 114 13.66 10.79 -3.22
C GLY A 114 14.15 9.87 -2.11
N PHE A 115 14.87 10.40 -1.10
CA PHE A 115 15.37 9.58 0.01
C PHE A 115 14.23 9.00 0.86
N ILE A 116 13.28 9.83 1.30
CA ILE A 116 12.15 9.37 2.10
C ILE A 116 11.24 8.44 1.26
N SER A 117 11.03 8.76 0.00
CA SER A 117 10.29 7.89 -0.93
C SER A 117 10.93 6.51 -1.06
N ALA A 118 12.25 6.47 -1.30
CA ALA A 118 13.01 5.22 -1.40
C ALA A 118 12.99 4.43 -0.07
N LEU A 119 13.08 5.11 1.06
CA LEU A 119 13.01 4.49 2.39
C LEU A 119 11.66 3.79 2.61
N ILE A 120 10.53 4.48 2.37
CA ILE A 120 9.20 3.90 2.49
C ILE A 120 9.03 2.70 1.55
N SER A 121 9.44 2.84 0.28
CA SER A 121 9.35 1.78 -0.71
C SER A 121 10.21 0.57 -0.35
N SER A 122 11.45 0.78 0.12
CA SER A 122 12.35 -0.30 0.52
C SER A 122 11.88 -1.01 1.78
N LEU A 123 11.35 -0.29 2.77
CA LEU A 123 10.78 -0.88 3.97
C LEU A 123 9.63 -1.83 3.62
N ARG A 124 8.65 -1.36 2.85
CA ARG A 124 7.44 -2.13 2.55
C ARG A 124 7.65 -3.31 1.61
N SER A 125 8.58 -3.20 0.64
CA SER A 125 8.73 -4.18 -0.43
C SER A 125 9.93 -5.11 -0.27
N LEU A 126 10.90 -4.76 0.57
CA LEU A 126 12.13 -5.55 0.74
C LEU A 126 12.44 -5.80 2.22
N ILE A 127 12.78 -4.76 2.99
CA ILE A 127 13.38 -4.92 4.32
C ILE A 127 12.43 -5.66 5.26
N LEU A 128 11.20 -5.16 5.42
CA LEU A 128 10.24 -5.78 6.34
C LEU A 128 9.66 -7.09 5.79
N VAL A 129 9.52 -7.22 4.48
CA VAL A 129 9.10 -8.49 3.87
C VAL A 129 10.13 -9.57 4.12
N VAL A 130 11.42 -9.30 3.90
CA VAL A 130 12.49 -10.27 4.19
C VAL A 130 12.55 -10.59 5.68
N LEU A 131 12.44 -9.58 6.55
CA LEU A 131 12.44 -9.79 7.99
C LEU A 131 11.27 -10.70 8.43
N PHE A 132 10.06 -10.39 7.99
CA PHE A 132 8.87 -11.13 8.40
C PHE A 132 8.78 -12.52 7.76
N ILE A 133 9.22 -12.73 6.53
CA ILE A 133 9.24 -14.06 5.93
C ILE A 133 10.23 -15.02 6.61
N LEU A 134 11.27 -14.50 7.27
CA LEU A 134 12.20 -15.30 8.04
C LEU A 134 11.70 -15.60 9.46
N ILE A 135 10.86 -14.75 10.03
CA ILE A 135 10.38 -14.84 11.42
C ILE A 135 9.00 -15.50 11.51
N LEU A 136 8.00 -14.99 10.78
CA LEU A 136 6.61 -15.40 10.94
C LEU A 136 6.36 -16.88 10.61
N PRO A 137 6.95 -17.50 9.59
CA PRO A 137 6.76 -18.93 9.34
C PRO A 137 7.31 -19.82 10.45
N LYS A 138 8.33 -19.38 11.19
CA LYS A 138 8.86 -20.12 12.35
C LYS A 138 7.90 -20.10 13.53
N LEU A 139 7.10 -19.04 13.67
CA LEU A 139 6.16 -18.85 14.78
C LEU A 139 4.76 -19.38 14.47
N LEU A 140 4.30 -19.20 13.22
CA LEU A 140 2.92 -19.43 12.78
C LEU A 140 2.80 -20.45 11.66
N GLY A 141 3.88 -21.13 11.28
CA GLY A 141 3.88 -22.07 10.16
C GLY A 141 3.47 -21.42 8.84
N VAL A 142 2.67 -22.13 8.05
CA VAL A 142 2.20 -21.65 6.73
C VAL A 142 1.39 -20.35 6.82
N SER A 143 0.64 -20.15 7.90
CA SER A 143 -0.11 -18.89 8.12
C SER A 143 0.82 -17.68 8.19
N GLY A 144 2.02 -17.84 8.75
CA GLY A 144 3.03 -16.80 8.82
C GLY A 144 3.52 -16.32 7.44
N VAL A 145 3.55 -17.21 6.46
CA VAL A 145 3.88 -16.84 5.07
C VAL A 145 2.86 -15.82 4.53
N TRP A 146 1.57 -16.10 4.72
CA TRP A 146 0.48 -15.24 4.24
C TRP A 146 0.38 -13.91 4.99
N MET A 147 0.75 -13.90 6.26
CA MET A 147 0.75 -12.69 7.08
C MET A 147 1.97 -11.79 6.86
N THR A 148 2.98 -12.25 6.12
CA THR A 148 4.22 -11.50 5.89
C THR A 148 3.96 -10.11 5.28
N MET A 149 3.23 -10.05 4.16
CA MET A 149 2.95 -8.77 3.49
C MET A 149 2.01 -7.86 4.30
N PRO A 150 0.90 -8.34 4.86
CA PRO A 150 0.08 -7.52 5.76
C PRO A 150 0.85 -6.91 6.91
N MET A 151 1.73 -7.67 7.56
CA MET A 151 2.56 -7.18 8.66
C MET A 151 3.61 -6.16 8.21
N ALA A 152 4.25 -6.40 7.07
CA ALA A 152 5.20 -5.45 6.50
C ALA A 152 4.54 -4.10 6.16
N GLU A 153 3.38 -4.13 5.52
CA GLU A 153 2.62 -2.93 5.20
C GLU A 153 2.08 -2.22 6.45
N ALA A 154 1.61 -2.99 7.46
CA ALA A 154 1.13 -2.44 8.72
C ALA A 154 2.25 -1.74 9.51
N VAL A 155 3.46 -2.29 9.55
CA VAL A 155 4.60 -1.62 10.20
C VAL A 155 5.05 -0.40 9.39
N THR A 156 5.10 -0.54 8.06
CA THR A 156 5.52 0.56 7.18
C THR A 156 4.60 1.78 7.33
N ILE A 157 3.27 1.60 7.48
CA ILE A 157 2.35 2.74 7.57
C ILE A 157 2.62 3.61 8.80
N PHE A 158 3.00 3.03 9.93
CA PHE A 158 3.36 3.82 11.11
C PHE A 158 4.59 4.69 10.84
N ILE A 159 5.60 4.13 10.18
CA ILE A 159 6.82 4.85 9.81
C ILE A 159 6.49 5.93 8.75
N ALA A 160 5.72 5.59 7.72
CA ALA A 160 5.35 6.51 6.66
C ALA A 160 4.50 7.70 7.17
N VAL A 161 3.56 7.45 8.08
CA VAL A 161 2.76 8.50 8.72
C VAL A 161 3.62 9.37 9.64
N TYR A 162 4.54 8.78 10.38
CA TYR A 162 5.52 9.54 11.17
C TYR A 162 6.35 10.47 10.28
N LEU A 163 6.92 9.95 9.20
CA LEU A 163 7.70 10.75 8.24
C LEU A 163 6.87 11.85 7.59
N TYR A 164 5.61 11.56 7.24
CA TYR A 164 4.70 12.55 6.69
C TYR A 164 4.41 13.69 7.68
N ARG A 165 4.21 13.38 8.97
CA ARG A 165 3.98 14.40 10.00
C ARG A 165 5.23 15.21 10.31
N ALA A 166 6.40 14.54 10.34
CA ALA A 166 7.67 15.18 10.68
C ALA A 166 8.21 16.06 9.53
N TYR A 167 8.16 15.56 8.31
CA TYR A 167 8.86 16.17 7.17
C TYR A 167 7.92 16.75 6.10
N GLY A 168 6.70 16.23 5.97
CA GLY A 168 5.78 16.63 4.90
C GLY A 168 5.46 18.12 4.86
N LYS A 169 5.33 18.80 6.01
CA LYS A 169 5.07 20.24 6.09
C LYS A 169 6.35 21.09 6.05
N SER A 170 7.43 20.60 6.65
CA SER A 170 8.70 21.32 6.71
C SER A 170 9.33 21.42 5.34
N TYR A 171 9.37 20.31 4.62
CA TYR A 171 9.96 20.23 3.29
C TYR A 171 9.29 21.17 2.28
N ILE A 172 7.97 21.25 2.33
CA ILE A 172 7.22 22.20 1.48
C ILE A 172 7.66 23.64 1.79
N LYS A 173 7.78 24.04 3.07
CA LYS A 173 8.18 25.41 3.44
C LYS A 173 9.60 25.77 3.01
N GLU A 174 10.53 24.83 3.07
CA GLU A 174 11.93 25.04 2.67
C GLU A 174 12.07 25.17 1.15
N THR A 175 11.41 24.30 0.38
CA THR A 175 11.48 24.31 -1.08
C THR A 175 10.94 25.62 -1.67
N VAL A 176 9.88 26.20 -1.07
CA VAL A 176 9.31 27.48 -1.52
C VAL A 176 10.13 28.68 -1.08
N ARG A 177 10.94 28.58 -0.01
CA ARG A 177 11.86 29.66 0.37
C ARG A 177 13.12 29.74 -0.49
N SER A 178 13.45 28.64 -1.17
CA SER A 178 14.64 28.52 -2.00
C SER A 178 14.39 28.73 -3.51
N SER A 179 13.14 28.85 -3.92
CA SER A 179 12.69 29.20 -5.28
C SER A 179 12.34 30.66 -5.38
#